data_b4a80b60a16d8bb550d1b4145c824b98
#
_entry.id   b4a80b60a16d8bb550d1b4145c824b98
#
_cell.length_a   1.000
_cell.length_b   1.000
_cell.length_c   1.000
_cell.angle_alpha   90.00
_cell.angle_beta   90.00
_cell.angle_gamma   90.00
#
_symmetry.space_group_name_H-M   'P 1'
#
loop_
_entity.id
_entity.type
_entity.pdbx_description
1 polymer ?
#
loop_
_entity_poly.entity_id
_entity_poly.type
_entity_poly.pdbx_seq_one_letter_code
_entity_poly.pdbx_strand_id
1 'polypeptide(L)'
;MGAHAIMDLSSHGDTSPFRRKLTSECPAMVGTVPVYDSVIHYQRDLSTLKARDFIDVIRLHAEDGVDFVTLHCGITRKTIEQIKKHKRKMNIVSRGGSMVFAWMSMTGEENPFYEYYDEILDICREYDVTVSLGDACRPGCLADASDVCQIEELVRLGELTTRAWEKDVQVLVEGPGHMPLDQIEANMKLQQTICKGAPFYVLGPLVTDIAPGYDHITEAIGGAIAAASGAAFLCYVTPAEHLALPNLDDVKQGIIASKIAAHAADIAKGVRGARELDDRMSDARRTFDWEAQWKCAIDPDTARRIREERKPEHDDSCSMCGKF
;
A
#
# COMPACT_ATOMS: atom_id res chain seq x y z
N MET A 1 -14.00 -9.07 -5.08
CA MET A 1 -13.87 -8.00 -4.07
C MET A 1 -13.47 -6.66 -4.69
N GLY A 2 -12.93 -6.62 -5.90
CA GLY A 2 -12.66 -5.39 -6.65
C GLY A 2 -11.49 -4.57 -6.08
N ALA A 3 -10.39 -5.22 -5.72
CA ALA A 3 -9.12 -4.55 -5.56
C ALA A 3 -8.63 -4.04 -6.93
N HIS A 4 -8.02 -2.85 -6.95
CA HIS A 4 -7.52 -2.23 -8.18
C HIS A 4 -6.11 -2.68 -8.55
N ALA A 5 -5.34 -3.12 -7.55
CA ALA A 5 -4.00 -3.66 -7.71
C ALA A 5 -3.77 -4.85 -6.80
N ILE A 6 -2.84 -5.70 -7.17
CA ILE A 6 -2.33 -6.80 -6.36
C ILE A 6 -0.81 -6.82 -6.46
N MET A 7 -0.13 -7.14 -5.36
CA MET A 7 1.32 -7.28 -5.36
C MET A 7 1.72 -8.75 -5.23
N ASP A 8 2.58 -9.22 -6.13
CA ASP A 8 3.31 -10.46 -5.95
C ASP A 8 4.50 -10.22 -5.01
N LEU A 9 4.38 -10.70 -3.79
CA LEU A 9 5.41 -10.62 -2.74
C LEU A 9 6.11 -11.96 -2.52
N SER A 10 6.09 -12.83 -3.52
CA SER A 10 6.72 -14.13 -3.49
C SER A 10 8.20 -14.01 -3.13
N SER A 11 8.67 -14.88 -2.25
CA SER A 11 10.03 -14.86 -1.73
C SER A 11 10.60 -16.27 -1.57
N HIS A 12 10.11 -17.23 -2.36
CA HIS A 12 10.57 -18.62 -2.34
C HIS A 12 10.37 -19.30 -3.69
N GLY A 13 11.34 -20.15 -4.07
CA GLY A 13 11.31 -20.90 -5.31
C GLY A 13 11.51 -20.04 -6.58
N ASP A 14 11.21 -20.59 -7.75
CA ASP A 14 11.17 -19.85 -9.00
C ASP A 14 9.87 -19.04 -9.08
N THR A 15 9.98 -17.73 -8.98
CA THR A 15 8.83 -16.80 -8.92
C THR A 15 8.29 -16.42 -10.30
N SER A 16 9.13 -16.49 -11.35
CA SER A 16 8.77 -16.03 -12.70
C SER A 16 7.54 -16.73 -13.31
N PRO A 17 7.38 -18.06 -13.22
CA PRO A 17 6.19 -18.71 -13.77
C PRO A 17 4.88 -18.24 -13.13
N PHE A 18 4.88 -18.04 -11.82
CA PHE A 18 3.71 -17.50 -11.10
C PHE A 18 3.45 -16.05 -11.52
N ARG A 19 4.47 -15.22 -11.56
CA ARG A 19 4.37 -13.81 -11.94
C ARG A 19 3.82 -13.63 -13.35
N ARG A 20 4.36 -14.37 -14.35
CA ARG A 20 3.85 -14.38 -15.74
C ARG A 20 2.39 -14.80 -15.82
N LYS A 21 2.00 -15.82 -15.04
CA LYS A 21 0.60 -16.24 -14.99
C LYS A 21 -0.26 -15.14 -14.40
N LEU A 22 0.17 -14.53 -13.30
CA LEU A 22 -0.55 -13.45 -12.63
C LEU A 22 -0.76 -12.26 -13.56
N THR A 23 0.29 -11.78 -14.24
CA THR A 23 0.22 -10.64 -15.17
C THR A 23 -0.66 -10.92 -16.39
N SER A 24 -0.72 -12.17 -16.86
CA SER A 24 -1.54 -12.56 -18.02
C SER A 24 -3.02 -12.81 -17.69
N GLU A 25 -3.38 -13.19 -16.48
CA GLU A 25 -4.73 -13.61 -16.11
C GLU A 25 -5.44 -12.63 -15.16
N CYS A 26 -4.72 -11.83 -14.38
CA CYS A 26 -5.31 -10.91 -13.43
C CYS A 26 -5.77 -9.62 -14.10
N PRO A 27 -7.04 -9.20 -13.93
CA PRO A 27 -7.53 -7.94 -14.48
C PRO A 27 -7.12 -6.70 -13.66
N ALA A 28 -6.54 -6.88 -12.47
CA ALA A 28 -6.02 -5.80 -11.65
C ALA A 28 -4.55 -5.53 -11.99
N MET A 29 -4.09 -4.31 -11.72
CA MET A 29 -2.66 -3.97 -11.86
C MET A 29 -1.80 -4.90 -11.00
N VAL A 30 -0.72 -5.41 -11.55
CA VAL A 30 0.21 -6.31 -10.87
C VAL A 30 1.50 -5.58 -10.53
N GLY A 31 1.80 -5.49 -9.24
CA GLY A 31 3.05 -4.93 -8.74
C GLY A 31 3.97 -5.98 -8.13
N THR A 32 5.24 -5.64 -8.04
CA THR A 32 6.26 -6.50 -7.41
C THR A 32 7.29 -5.70 -6.61
N VAL A 33 8.06 -6.42 -5.79
CA VAL A 33 9.18 -5.87 -5.03
C VAL A 33 10.47 -6.62 -5.42
N PRO A 34 11.18 -6.20 -6.46
CA PRO A 34 12.28 -6.96 -7.07
C PRO A 34 13.40 -7.36 -6.09
N VAL A 35 13.64 -6.58 -5.04
CA VAL A 35 14.65 -6.91 -4.03
C VAL A 35 14.38 -8.25 -3.33
N TYR A 36 13.13 -8.67 -3.21
CA TYR A 36 12.81 -9.97 -2.61
C TYR A 36 13.29 -11.13 -3.48
N ASP A 37 13.17 -10.96 -4.79
CA ASP A 37 13.55 -11.98 -5.76
C ASP A 37 15.06 -12.01 -6.02
N SER A 38 15.78 -10.93 -5.78
CA SER A 38 17.21 -10.86 -6.06
C SER A 38 18.03 -11.96 -5.36
N VAL A 39 17.74 -12.22 -4.07
CA VAL A 39 18.41 -13.29 -3.30
C VAL A 39 18.02 -14.67 -3.82
N ILE A 40 16.75 -14.85 -4.17
CA ILE A 40 16.17 -16.13 -4.61
C ILE A 40 16.66 -16.48 -6.02
N HIS A 41 16.58 -15.54 -6.94
CA HIS A 41 16.98 -15.71 -8.33
C HIS A 41 18.44 -16.15 -8.46
N TYR A 42 19.34 -15.51 -7.72
CA TYR A 42 20.76 -15.86 -7.76
C TYR A 42 21.15 -17.00 -6.79
N GLN A 43 20.26 -17.40 -5.88
CA GLN A 43 20.52 -18.39 -4.83
C GLN A 43 21.82 -18.11 -4.05
N ARG A 44 22.01 -16.82 -3.70
CA ARG A 44 23.19 -16.32 -3.02
C ARG A 44 22.81 -15.55 -1.75
N ASP A 45 23.76 -15.48 -0.83
CA ASP A 45 23.63 -14.61 0.34
C ASP A 45 23.58 -13.15 -0.09
N LEU A 46 22.73 -12.36 0.56
CA LEU A 46 22.53 -10.94 0.28
C LEU A 46 23.87 -10.16 0.21
N SER A 47 24.83 -10.47 1.11
CA SER A 47 26.15 -9.83 1.16
C SER A 47 27.04 -10.10 -0.05
N THR A 48 26.71 -11.11 -0.86
CA THR A 48 27.51 -11.48 -2.06
C THR A 48 26.93 -10.95 -3.36
N LEU A 49 25.72 -10.39 -3.32
CA LEU A 49 25.10 -9.75 -4.47
C LEU A 49 25.83 -8.45 -4.80
N LYS A 50 25.93 -8.16 -6.08
CA LYS A 50 26.45 -6.90 -6.61
C LYS A 50 25.30 -5.97 -6.98
N ALA A 51 25.54 -4.68 -7.03
CA ALA A 51 24.57 -3.70 -7.48
C ALA A 51 23.89 -4.11 -8.80
N ARG A 52 24.64 -4.66 -9.74
CA ARG A 52 24.14 -5.13 -11.04
C ARG A 52 23.08 -6.23 -10.90
N ASP A 53 23.26 -7.16 -9.98
CA ASP A 53 22.33 -8.27 -9.77
C ASP A 53 20.90 -7.77 -9.44
N PHE A 54 20.78 -6.66 -8.69
CA PHE A 54 19.48 -6.03 -8.39
C PHE A 54 18.83 -5.40 -9.63
N ILE A 55 19.63 -4.76 -10.50
CA ILE A 55 19.14 -4.11 -11.72
C ILE A 55 18.65 -5.17 -12.72
N ASP A 56 19.38 -6.26 -12.86
CA ASP A 56 19.01 -7.35 -13.77
C ASP A 56 17.68 -8.02 -13.34
N VAL A 57 17.40 -8.13 -12.03
CA VAL A 57 16.10 -8.62 -11.54
C VAL A 57 14.96 -7.63 -11.81
N ILE A 58 15.20 -6.32 -11.78
CA ILE A 58 14.17 -5.34 -12.18
C ILE A 58 13.79 -5.57 -13.65
N ARG A 59 14.78 -5.75 -14.55
CA ARG A 59 14.52 -6.06 -15.95
C ARG A 59 13.74 -7.36 -16.12
N LEU A 60 14.08 -8.41 -15.38
CA LEU A 60 13.36 -9.68 -15.40
C LEU A 60 11.88 -9.50 -15.03
N HIS A 61 11.58 -8.70 -13.99
CA HIS A 61 10.19 -8.41 -13.60
C HIS A 61 9.45 -7.62 -14.68
N ALA A 62 10.11 -6.64 -15.30
CA ALA A 62 9.54 -5.86 -16.40
C ALA A 62 9.23 -6.74 -17.61
N GLU A 63 10.14 -7.66 -17.98
CA GLU A 63 9.93 -8.66 -19.04
C GLU A 63 8.79 -9.64 -18.74
N ASP A 64 8.53 -9.94 -17.47
CA ASP A 64 7.40 -10.76 -17.03
C ASP A 64 6.05 -10.01 -17.09
N GLY A 65 6.04 -8.72 -17.46
CA GLY A 65 4.85 -7.93 -17.76
C GLY A 65 4.20 -7.30 -16.54
N VAL A 66 4.94 -6.96 -15.49
CA VAL A 66 4.39 -6.25 -14.32
C VAL A 66 4.03 -4.80 -14.66
N ASP A 67 2.98 -4.26 -14.03
CA ASP A 67 2.53 -2.88 -14.24
C ASP A 67 3.36 -1.88 -13.41
N PHE A 68 3.84 -2.30 -12.23
CA PHE A 68 4.69 -1.44 -11.40
C PHE A 68 5.67 -2.24 -10.55
N VAL A 69 6.78 -1.59 -10.18
CA VAL A 69 7.80 -2.16 -9.29
C VAL A 69 8.04 -1.24 -8.10
N THR A 70 8.02 -1.80 -6.89
CA THR A 70 8.38 -1.07 -5.68
C THR A 70 9.88 -1.11 -5.44
N LEU A 71 10.49 0.06 -5.41
CA LEU A 71 11.93 0.24 -5.26
C LEU A 71 12.23 1.21 -4.12
N HIS A 72 12.99 0.77 -3.12
CA HIS A 72 13.37 1.57 -1.96
C HIS A 72 14.58 2.46 -2.30
N CYS A 73 14.39 3.40 -3.24
CA CYS A 73 15.44 4.29 -3.72
C CYS A 73 15.77 5.42 -2.74
N GLY A 74 14.91 5.73 -1.77
CA GLY A 74 15.01 6.90 -0.91
C GLY A 74 16.08 6.79 0.19
N ILE A 75 16.50 5.59 0.58
CA ILE A 75 17.57 5.40 1.55
C ILE A 75 18.95 5.48 0.89
N THR A 76 19.86 6.18 1.53
CA THR A 76 21.25 6.36 1.11
C THR A 76 22.19 6.09 2.27
N ARG A 77 23.50 6.06 2.03
CA ARG A 77 24.50 5.97 3.12
C ARG A 77 24.30 7.05 4.19
N LYS A 78 23.87 8.24 3.79
CA LYS A 78 23.54 9.33 4.72
C LYS A 78 22.33 8.97 5.59
N THR A 79 21.32 8.30 5.04
CA THR A 79 20.16 7.82 5.81
C THR A 79 20.57 6.81 6.88
N ILE A 80 21.54 5.92 6.58
CA ILE A 80 22.10 4.98 7.56
C ILE A 80 22.70 5.72 8.77
N GLU A 81 23.44 6.80 8.53
CA GLU A 81 24.04 7.62 9.58
C GLU A 81 22.97 8.31 10.44
N GLN A 82 21.91 8.81 9.80
CA GLN A 82 20.79 9.43 10.52
C GLN A 82 20.04 8.43 11.40
N ILE A 83 19.73 7.23 10.90
CA ILE A 83 19.06 6.18 11.66
C ILE A 83 19.89 5.80 12.91
N LYS A 84 21.19 5.62 12.74
CA LYS A 84 22.11 5.35 13.88
C LYS A 84 22.11 6.48 14.92
N LYS A 85 21.98 7.73 14.48
CA LYS A 85 21.98 8.92 15.35
C LYS A 85 20.67 9.12 16.08
N HIS A 86 19.53 8.93 15.40
CA HIS A 86 18.20 9.27 15.93
C HIS A 86 17.51 8.13 16.69
N LYS A 87 18.04 6.91 16.64
CA LYS A 87 17.54 5.75 17.42
C LYS A 87 16.01 5.58 17.36
N ARG A 88 15.51 5.33 16.16
CA ARG A 88 14.09 5.00 15.96
C ARG A 88 13.67 3.84 16.87
N LYS A 89 12.44 3.86 17.36
CA LYS A 89 11.92 2.82 18.25
C LYS A 89 11.80 1.47 17.55
N MET A 90 11.28 1.46 16.30
CA MET A 90 11.10 0.26 15.50
C MET A 90 12.14 0.10 14.37
N ASN A 91 13.13 1.00 14.28
CA ASN A 91 14.13 1.02 13.20
C ASN A 91 13.49 1.06 11.78
N ILE A 92 13.84 0.11 10.89
CA ILE A 92 13.27 -0.04 9.54
C ILE A 92 12.36 -1.25 9.55
N VAL A 93 11.04 -1.02 9.42
CA VAL A 93 10.02 -2.08 9.40
C VAL A 93 9.67 -2.53 7.98
N SER A 94 9.98 -1.72 6.96
CA SER A 94 9.86 -2.12 5.57
C SER A 94 10.77 -3.30 5.26
N ARG A 95 10.20 -4.44 4.83
CA ARG A 95 11.01 -5.63 4.49
C ARG A 95 12.01 -5.34 3.37
N GLY A 96 11.56 -4.72 2.28
CA GLY A 96 12.45 -4.35 1.16
C GLY A 96 13.47 -3.30 1.57
N GLY A 97 13.03 -2.28 2.31
CA GLY A 97 13.93 -1.26 2.87
C GLY A 97 15.00 -1.85 3.78
N SER A 98 14.63 -2.81 4.66
CA SER A 98 15.59 -3.46 5.56
C SER A 98 16.60 -4.34 4.81
N MET A 99 16.20 -4.99 3.71
CA MET A 99 17.13 -5.76 2.86
C MET A 99 18.16 -4.85 2.18
N VAL A 100 17.72 -3.74 1.59
CA VAL A 100 18.63 -2.75 0.98
C VAL A 100 19.56 -2.15 2.04
N PHE A 101 19.03 -1.76 3.18
CA PHE A 101 19.81 -1.24 4.30
C PHE A 101 20.86 -2.24 4.81
N ALA A 102 20.49 -3.52 4.94
CA ALA A 102 21.39 -4.58 5.33
C ALA A 102 22.52 -4.77 4.30
N TRP A 103 22.17 -4.81 3.01
CA TRP A 103 23.16 -4.91 1.94
C TRP A 103 24.17 -3.76 1.96
N MET A 104 23.68 -2.51 2.02
CA MET A 104 24.53 -1.31 2.14
C MET A 104 25.42 -1.36 3.37
N SER A 105 24.91 -1.86 4.49
CA SER A 105 25.66 -1.96 5.75
C SER A 105 26.76 -3.03 5.71
N MET A 106 26.53 -4.13 5.01
CA MET A 106 27.48 -5.24 4.88
C MET A 106 28.56 -4.97 3.84
N THR A 107 28.21 -4.33 2.73
CA THR A 107 29.14 -4.08 1.61
C THR A 107 29.86 -2.74 1.74
N GLY A 108 29.25 -1.77 2.41
CA GLY A 108 29.73 -0.38 2.45
C GLY A 108 29.43 0.40 1.16
N GLU A 109 28.73 -0.21 0.20
CA GLU A 109 28.34 0.41 -1.07
C GLU A 109 27.09 1.29 -0.89
N GLU A 110 26.81 2.15 -1.89
CA GLU A 110 25.60 2.96 -1.93
C GLU A 110 24.38 2.08 -2.34
N ASN A 111 23.19 2.53 -2.05
CA ASN A 111 21.95 1.90 -2.48
C ASN A 111 21.91 1.73 -4.01
N PRO A 112 21.87 0.51 -4.54
CA PRO A 112 21.93 0.27 -5.98
C PRO A 112 20.72 0.89 -6.71
N PHE A 113 19.54 0.97 -6.09
CA PHE A 113 18.37 1.60 -6.70
C PHE A 113 18.47 3.12 -6.75
N TYR A 114 19.26 3.74 -5.87
CA TYR A 114 19.55 5.15 -5.92
C TYR A 114 20.70 5.47 -6.90
N GLU A 115 21.78 4.71 -6.84
CA GLU A 115 22.99 4.94 -7.65
C GLU A 115 22.72 4.73 -9.13
N TYR A 116 21.99 3.67 -9.48
CA TYR A 116 21.65 3.31 -10.87
C TYR A 116 20.23 3.73 -11.28
N TYR A 117 19.67 4.75 -10.61
CA TYR A 117 18.27 5.13 -10.82
C TYR A 117 17.96 5.47 -12.28
N ASP A 118 18.84 6.18 -12.99
CA ASP A 118 18.63 6.55 -14.38
C ASP A 118 18.58 5.33 -15.32
N GLU A 119 19.39 4.30 -15.06
CA GLU A 119 19.33 3.04 -15.81
C GLU A 119 18.03 2.28 -15.51
N ILE A 120 17.59 2.28 -14.26
CA ILE A 120 16.31 1.69 -13.87
C ILE A 120 15.14 2.40 -14.59
N LEU A 121 15.18 3.72 -14.68
CA LEU A 121 14.18 4.48 -15.41
C LEU A 121 14.16 4.15 -16.90
N ASP A 122 15.33 3.90 -17.52
CA ASP A 122 15.40 3.47 -18.92
C ASP A 122 14.74 2.10 -19.12
N ILE A 123 14.90 1.16 -18.18
CA ILE A 123 14.20 -0.13 -18.18
C ILE A 123 12.68 0.09 -18.02
N CYS A 124 12.26 0.89 -17.02
CA CYS A 124 10.84 1.15 -16.77
C CYS A 124 10.16 1.81 -17.97
N ARG A 125 10.85 2.74 -18.65
CA ARG A 125 10.36 3.36 -19.88
C ARG A 125 10.25 2.37 -21.04
N GLU A 126 11.22 1.49 -21.21
CA GLU A 126 11.24 0.46 -22.27
C GLU A 126 10.02 -0.48 -22.19
N TYR A 127 9.64 -0.84 -20.96
CA TYR A 127 8.55 -1.81 -20.70
C TYR A 127 7.24 -1.17 -20.22
N ASP A 128 7.14 0.16 -20.19
CA ASP A 128 5.97 0.91 -19.67
C ASP A 128 5.61 0.54 -18.22
N VAL A 129 6.62 0.40 -17.36
CA VAL A 129 6.48 0.04 -15.94
C VAL A 129 6.49 1.28 -15.07
N THR A 130 5.51 1.41 -14.19
CA THR A 130 5.47 2.49 -13.17
C THR A 130 6.45 2.19 -12.04
N VAL A 131 7.19 3.20 -11.59
CA VAL A 131 8.01 3.09 -10.37
C VAL A 131 7.18 3.46 -9.15
N SER A 132 7.01 2.50 -8.22
CA SER A 132 6.56 2.78 -6.87
C SER A 132 7.77 3.06 -6.00
N LEU A 133 7.95 4.34 -5.62
CA LEU A 133 9.06 4.78 -4.77
C LEU A 133 8.78 4.38 -3.33
N GLY A 134 9.37 3.26 -2.90
CA GLY A 134 9.15 2.63 -1.61
C GLY A 134 9.65 3.47 -0.44
N ASP A 135 8.89 3.50 0.65
CA ASP A 135 9.19 4.19 1.90
C ASP A 135 9.88 3.28 2.91
N ALA A 136 11.19 3.10 2.76
CA ALA A 136 11.98 2.28 3.68
C ALA A 136 11.87 2.74 5.14
N CYS A 137 11.78 4.05 5.35
CA CYS A 137 11.68 4.69 6.66
C CYS A 137 10.24 4.96 7.11
N ARG A 138 9.22 4.29 6.52
CA ARG A 138 7.86 4.43 7.06
C ARG A 138 7.81 4.06 8.54
N PRO A 139 7.03 4.79 9.38
CA PRO A 139 6.93 4.47 10.80
C PRO A 139 6.22 3.14 11.03
N GLY A 140 6.80 2.28 11.89
CA GLY A 140 6.22 1.02 12.35
C GLY A 140 5.54 1.11 13.70
N CYS A 141 5.54 2.31 14.30
CA CYS A 141 4.80 2.65 15.51
C CYS A 141 4.55 4.16 15.54
N LEU A 142 3.59 4.59 16.35
CA LEU A 142 3.24 6.02 16.46
C LEU A 142 4.43 6.89 16.90
N ALA A 143 5.34 6.33 17.71
CA ALA A 143 6.49 7.08 18.23
C ALA A 143 7.52 7.47 17.16
N ASP A 144 7.57 6.75 16.03
CA ASP A 144 8.49 7.01 14.92
C ASP A 144 7.84 7.86 13.80
N ALA A 145 6.56 8.21 13.94
CA ALA A 145 5.84 9.00 12.96
C ALA A 145 6.41 10.41 12.81
N SER A 146 6.55 10.85 11.56
CA SER A 146 7.09 12.17 11.19
C SER A 146 8.50 12.46 11.72
N ASP A 147 9.28 11.41 11.99
CA ASP A 147 10.67 11.58 12.41
C ASP A 147 11.58 12.06 11.26
N VAL A 148 12.81 12.42 11.63
CA VAL A 148 13.80 12.92 10.66
C VAL A 148 14.05 11.92 9.53
N CYS A 149 14.06 10.62 9.82
CA CYS A 149 14.35 9.60 8.82
C CYS A 149 13.23 9.49 7.79
N GLN A 150 11.96 9.50 8.23
CA GLN A 150 10.80 9.51 7.36
C GLN A 150 10.77 10.76 6.47
N ILE A 151 10.98 11.94 7.05
CA ILE A 151 10.90 13.21 6.31
C ILE A 151 12.09 13.37 5.34
N GLU A 152 13.31 12.99 5.75
CA GLU A 152 14.49 13.04 4.86
C GLU A 152 14.32 12.11 3.66
N GLU A 153 13.78 10.90 3.88
CA GLU A 153 13.45 9.98 2.79
C GLU A 153 12.41 10.60 1.85
N LEU A 154 11.32 11.18 2.38
CA LEU A 154 10.28 11.83 1.56
C LEU A 154 10.85 12.95 0.68
N VAL A 155 11.76 13.75 1.20
CA VAL A 155 12.44 14.80 0.40
C VAL A 155 13.19 14.18 -0.78
N ARG A 156 13.90 13.09 -0.55
CA ARG A 156 14.61 12.37 -1.62
C ARG A 156 13.66 11.74 -2.63
N LEU A 157 12.55 11.15 -2.17
CA LEU A 157 11.53 10.62 -3.08
C LEU A 157 10.95 11.70 -3.99
N GLY A 158 10.82 12.94 -3.50
CA GLY A 158 10.44 14.10 -4.31
C GLY A 158 11.46 14.46 -5.39
N GLU A 159 12.76 14.37 -5.09
CA GLU A 159 13.83 14.56 -6.08
C GLU A 159 13.79 13.47 -7.15
N LEU A 160 13.64 12.19 -6.73
CA LEU A 160 13.57 11.04 -7.62
C LEU A 160 12.31 11.05 -8.49
N THR A 161 11.18 11.52 -7.97
CA THR A 161 9.95 11.76 -8.73
C THR A 161 10.20 12.69 -9.92
N THR A 162 10.89 13.80 -9.69
CA THR A 162 11.22 14.76 -10.76
C THR A 162 12.08 14.12 -11.85
N ARG A 163 13.12 13.36 -11.44
CA ARG A 163 14.00 12.66 -12.38
C ARG A 163 13.25 11.60 -13.21
N ALA A 164 12.30 10.88 -12.60
CA ALA A 164 11.49 9.91 -13.32
C ALA A 164 10.61 10.58 -14.40
N TRP A 165 9.96 11.70 -14.06
CA TRP A 165 9.14 12.44 -15.00
C TRP A 165 9.96 13.07 -16.15
N GLU A 166 11.19 13.50 -15.91
CA GLU A 166 12.11 13.98 -16.95
C GLU A 166 12.50 12.87 -17.95
N LYS A 167 12.31 11.60 -17.58
CA LYS A 167 12.49 10.43 -18.44
C LYS A 167 11.19 9.79 -18.93
N ASP A 168 10.05 10.47 -18.78
CA ASP A 168 8.72 9.99 -19.15
C ASP A 168 8.31 8.69 -18.41
N VAL A 169 8.73 8.49 -17.17
CA VAL A 169 8.38 7.34 -16.34
C VAL A 169 7.35 7.74 -15.28
N GLN A 170 6.27 6.98 -15.18
CA GLN A 170 5.23 7.17 -14.17
C GLN A 170 5.75 6.80 -12.78
N VAL A 171 5.25 7.51 -11.75
CA VAL A 171 5.65 7.31 -10.35
C VAL A 171 4.43 7.20 -9.45
N LEU A 172 4.48 6.26 -8.51
CA LEU A 172 3.76 6.28 -7.23
C LEU A 172 4.77 6.59 -6.13
N VAL A 173 4.41 7.36 -5.13
CA VAL A 173 5.23 7.55 -3.92
C VAL A 173 4.58 6.80 -2.79
N GLU A 174 5.31 5.89 -2.13
CA GLU A 174 4.82 5.19 -0.95
C GLU A 174 4.94 6.08 0.30
N GLY A 175 4.07 5.86 1.26
CA GLY A 175 3.97 6.71 2.43
C GLY A 175 3.50 6.00 3.69
N PRO A 176 3.27 6.77 4.77
CA PRO A 176 3.41 6.28 6.12
C PRO A 176 2.50 5.11 6.46
N GLY A 177 3.01 4.27 7.39
CA GLY A 177 2.29 3.21 8.07
C GLY A 177 1.64 3.74 9.36
N HIS A 178 2.22 3.44 10.54
CA HIS A 178 1.68 3.92 11.82
C HIS A 178 1.83 5.44 11.96
N MET A 179 0.72 6.13 12.28
CA MET A 179 0.75 7.58 12.42
C MET A 179 -0.38 8.08 13.33
N PRO A 180 -0.10 8.96 14.31
CA PRO A 180 -1.14 9.62 15.09
C PRO A 180 -2.11 10.37 14.17
N LEU A 181 -3.40 10.30 14.49
CA LEU A 181 -4.48 10.82 13.66
C LEU A 181 -4.31 12.30 13.29
N ASP A 182 -3.81 13.11 14.21
CA ASP A 182 -3.56 14.55 14.05
C ASP A 182 -2.39 14.89 13.11
N GLN A 183 -1.53 13.92 12.78
CA GLN A 183 -0.39 14.12 11.89
C GLN A 183 -0.67 13.72 10.43
N ILE A 184 -1.75 13.00 10.16
CA ILE A 184 -2.03 12.43 8.84
C ILE A 184 -2.20 13.52 7.79
N GLU A 185 -3.06 14.50 8.03
CA GLU A 185 -3.32 15.58 7.07
C GLU A 185 -2.04 16.37 6.75
N ALA A 186 -1.23 16.66 7.76
CA ALA A 186 0.03 17.38 7.56
C ALA A 186 1.01 16.58 6.68
N ASN A 187 1.11 15.26 6.88
CA ASN A 187 1.94 14.39 6.05
C ASN A 187 1.45 14.31 4.61
N MET A 188 0.12 14.25 4.37
CA MET A 188 -0.45 14.29 3.02
C MET A 188 -0.08 15.59 2.29
N LYS A 189 -0.26 16.75 2.94
CA LYS A 189 0.09 18.07 2.39
C LYS A 189 1.59 18.21 2.13
N LEU A 190 2.41 17.68 3.03
CA LEU A 190 3.86 17.71 2.88
C LEU A 190 4.30 16.91 1.65
N GLN A 191 3.77 15.70 1.46
CA GLN A 191 4.07 14.88 0.28
C GLN A 191 3.63 15.58 -1.01
N GLN A 192 2.41 16.10 -1.05
CA GLN A 192 1.91 16.81 -2.24
C GLN A 192 2.82 17.97 -2.64
N THR A 193 3.37 18.69 -1.66
CA THR A 193 4.28 19.79 -1.90
C THR A 193 5.65 19.30 -2.37
N ILE A 194 6.26 18.37 -1.65
CA ILE A 194 7.62 17.88 -1.91
C ILE A 194 7.65 17.05 -3.20
N CYS A 195 6.67 16.17 -3.39
CA CYS A 195 6.60 15.29 -4.56
C CYS A 195 5.73 15.87 -5.70
N LYS A 196 5.44 17.18 -5.67
CA LYS A 196 4.80 17.93 -6.75
C LYS A 196 3.45 17.35 -7.22
N GLY A 197 2.67 16.79 -6.30
CA GLY A 197 1.38 16.18 -6.58
C GLY A 197 1.44 14.76 -7.15
N ALA A 198 2.58 14.09 -7.10
CA ALA A 198 2.66 12.67 -7.45
C ALA A 198 1.68 11.84 -6.62
N PRO A 199 1.06 10.80 -7.19
CA PRO A 199 0.15 9.93 -6.46
C PRO A 199 0.80 9.37 -5.20
N PHE A 200 0.11 9.51 -4.06
CA PHE A 200 0.59 9.04 -2.76
C PHE A 200 -0.11 7.74 -2.38
N TYR A 201 0.67 6.68 -2.22
CA TYR A 201 0.25 5.34 -1.84
C TYR A 201 0.62 5.10 -0.37
N VAL A 202 -0.37 5.00 0.51
CA VAL A 202 -0.17 4.94 1.96
C VAL A 202 -0.51 3.56 2.53
N LEU A 203 0.25 3.11 3.51
CA LEU A 203 -0.01 1.88 4.27
C LEU A 203 -0.88 2.20 5.49
N GLY A 204 -2.15 2.25 5.28
CA GLY A 204 -3.09 2.69 6.30
C GLY A 204 -3.46 4.16 6.12
N PRO A 205 -3.01 5.10 6.99
CA PRO A 205 -2.20 4.89 8.21
C PRO A 205 -2.92 4.22 9.37
N LEU A 206 -2.16 3.45 10.16
CA LEU A 206 -2.66 2.84 11.40
C LEU A 206 -2.60 3.86 12.54
N VAL A 207 -3.74 4.22 13.10
CA VAL A 207 -3.87 5.35 14.04
C VAL A 207 -3.58 5.00 15.50
N THR A 208 -3.35 3.72 15.81
CA THR A 208 -2.97 3.25 17.15
C THR A 208 -2.18 1.94 17.08
N ASP A 209 -1.28 1.72 18.03
CA ASP A 209 -0.42 0.52 18.11
C ASP A 209 -1.03 -0.59 18.99
N ILE A 210 -2.15 -0.34 19.68
CA ILE A 210 -2.68 -1.22 20.73
C ILE A 210 -3.87 -2.08 20.29
N ALA A 211 -4.08 -2.23 18.98
CA ALA A 211 -5.23 -2.94 18.43
C ALA A 211 -4.85 -4.16 17.56
N PRO A 212 -3.94 -5.05 18.00
CA PRO A 212 -3.58 -6.23 17.22
C PRO A 212 -4.83 -7.10 16.98
N GLY A 213 -4.99 -7.59 15.75
CA GLY A 213 -6.20 -8.28 15.30
C GLY A 213 -7.28 -7.36 14.74
N TYR A 214 -7.12 -6.04 14.88
CA TYR A 214 -8.04 -5.01 14.39
C TYR A 214 -7.34 -3.96 13.54
N ASP A 215 -6.14 -4.27 13.02
CA ASP A 215 -5.33 -3.34 12.25
C ASP A 215 -6.05 -2.83 10.99
N HIS A 216 -6.91 -3.63 10.38
CA HIS A 216 -7.79 -3.21 9.27
C HIS A 216 -8.79 -2.11 9.67
N ILE A 217 -9.20 -2.05 10.94
CA ILE A 217 -10.07 -0.98 11.46
C ILE A 217 -9.26 0.29 11.70
N THR A 218 -8.09 0.17 12.32
CA THR A 218 -7.20 1.32 12.57
C THR A 218 -6.71 1.94 11.26
N GLU A 219 -6.43 1.09 10.26
CA GLU A 219 -6.13 1.48 8.89
C GLU A 219 -7.29 2.22 8.23
N ALA A 220 -8.52 1.69 8.32
CA ALA A 220 -9.67 2.33 7.69
C ALA A 220 -9.95 3.73 8.25
N ILE A 221 -9.71 3.95 9.55
CA ILE A 221 -9.83 5.28 10.17
C ILE A 221 -8.79 6.23 9.59
N GLY A 222 -7.52 5.85 9.62
CA GLY A 222 -6.44 6.69 9.11
C GLY A 222 -6.46 6.83 7.59
N GLY A 223 -6.81 5.76 6.87
CA GLY A 223 -6.95 5.74 5.43
C GLY A 223 -8.04 6.67 4.91
N ALA A 224 -9.18 6.75 5.60
CA ALA A 224 -10.23 7.70 5.25
C ALA A 224 -9.76 9.16 5.37
N ILE A 225 -9.02 9.49 6.44
CA ILE A 225 -8.45 10.82 6.63
C ILE A 225 -7.36 11.10 5.59
N ALA A 226 -6.46 10.15 5.36
CA ALA A 226 -5.40 10.30 4.37
C ALA A 226 -5.96 10.51 2.96
N ALA A 227 -6.94 9.69 2.54
CA ALA A 227 -7.56 9.79 1.24
C ALA A 227 -8.36 11.09 1.06
N ALA A 228 -9.06 11.55 2.11
CA ALA A 228 -9.75 12.85 2.10
C ALA A 228 -8.75 14.02 2.03
N SER A 229 -7.52 13.84 2.52
CA SER A 229 -6.47 14.86 2.58
C SER A 229 -5.47 14.79 1.42
N GLY A 230 -5.61 13.83 0.48
CA GLY A 230 -4.82 13.81 -0.75
C GLY A 230 -4.09 12.52 -1.08
N ALA A 231 -4.18 11.46 -0.26
CA ALA A 231 -3.71 10.15 -0.69
C ALA A 231 -4.53 9.66 -1.90
N ALA A 232 -3.82 9.08 -2.87
CA ALA A 232 -4.39 8.59 -4.11
C ALA A 232 -4.65 7.09 -4.09
N PHE A 233 -3.94 6.35 -3.24
CA PHE A 233 -3.96 4.89 -3.20
C PHE A 233 -3.83 4.38 -1.76
N LEU A 234 -4.70 3.45 -1.37
CA LEU A 234 -4.67 2.83 -0.04
C LEU A 234 -4.15 1.39 -0.15
N CYS A 235 -3.11 1.07 0.61
CA CYS A 235 -2.69 -0.29 0.85
C CYS A 235 -3.56 -0.87 1.97
N TYR A 236 -4.33 -1.90 1.70
CA TYR A 236 -5.11 -2.53 2.75
C TYR A 236 -4.22 -3.22 3.78
N VAL A 237 -4.70 -3.23 5.01
CA VAL A 237 -4.11 -3.94 6.13
C VAL A 237 -5.11 -5.01 6.58
N THR A 238 -4.64 -6.17 7.02
CA THR A 238 -5.49 -7.28 7.43
C THR A 238 -5.60 -7.39 8.95
N PRO A 239 -6.61 -8.12 9.49
CA PRO A 239 -6.65 -8.45 10.92
C PRO A 239 -5.41 -9.24 11.40
N ALA A 240 -4.73 -9.95 10.49
CA ALA A 240 -3.55 -10.73 10.79
C ALA A 240 -2.24 -9.92 10.82
N GLU A 241 -2.29 -8.62 10.45
CA GLU A 241 -1.11 -7.76 10.46
C GLU A 241 -0.41 -7.82 11.81
N HIS A 242 0.92 -7.85 11.82
CA HIS A 242 1.77 -8.02 12.99
C HIS A 242 1.62 -9.36 13.76
N LEU A 243 0.70 -10.26 13.36
CA LEU A 243 0.38 -11.49 14.08
C LEU A 243 0.71 -12.77 13.28
N ALA A 244 0.33 -12.82 12.01
CA ALA A 244 0.47 -14.02 11.18
C ALA A 244 0.40 -13.70 9.69
N LEU A 245 0.71 -14.71 8.85
CA LEU A 245 0.42 -14.64 7.42
C LEU A 245 -1.11 -14.65 7.22
N PRO A 246 -1.69 -13.67 6.51
CA PRO A 246 -3.13 -13.58 6.33
C PRO A 246 -3.69 -14.74 5.49
N ASN A 247 -4.86 -15.22 5.86
CA ASN A 247 -5.67 -16.10 5.04
C ASN A 247 -6.61 -15.30 4.11
N LEU A 248 -7.41 -15.99 3.29
CA LEU A 248 -8.31 -15.33 2.33
C LEU A 248 -9.39 -14.46 3.01
N ASP A 249 -9.89 -14.86 4.18
CA ASP A 249 -10.88 -14.07 4.92
C ASP A 249 -10.26 -12.81 5.52
N ASP A 250 -9.03 -12.89 6.03
CA ASP A 250 -8.27 -11.72 6.49
C ASP A 250 -8.06 -10.72 5.35
N VAL A 251 -7.65 -11.22 4.17
CA VAL A 251 -7.48 -10.38 2.96
C VAL A 251 -8.81 -9.74 2.56
N LYS A 252 -9.92 -10.49 2.59
CA LYS A 252 -11.25 -9.96 2.31
C LYS A 252 -11.60 -8.82 3.27
N GLN A 253 -11.39 -9.01 4.57
CA GLN A 253 -11.69 -7.98 5.58
C GLN A 253 -10.86 -6.71 5.36
N GLY A 254 -9.57 -6.82 5.09
CA GLY A 254 -8.69 -5.69 4.79
C GLY A 254 -9.15 -4.91 3.56
N ILE A 255 -9.45 -5.59 2.45
CA ILE A 255 -9.94 -4.93 1.23
C ILE A 255 -11.26 -4.21 1.47
N ILE A 256 -12.19 -4.82 2.21
CA ILE A 256 -13.48 -4.19 2.52
C ILE A 256 -13.28 -2.95 3.40
N ALA A 257 -12.41 -3.02 4.41
CA ALA A 257 -12.09 -1.89 5.28
C ALA A 257 -11.53 -0.71 4.47
N SER A 258 -10.54 -0.95 3.60
CA SER A 258 -9.96 0.08 2.71
C SER A 258 -10.99 0.64 1.72
N LYS A 259 -11.90 -0.19 1.17
CA LYS A 259 -12.98 0.30 0.29
C LYS A 259 -13.95 1.22 1.02
N ILE A 260 -14.28 0.91 2.28
CA ILE A 260 -15.13 1.78 3.10
C ILE A 260 -14.41 3.12 3.35
N ALA A 261 -13.13 3.08 3.70
CA ALA A 261 -12.31 4.27 3.91
C ALA A 261 -12.24 5.15 2.65
N ALA A 262 -11.94 4.55 1.50
CA ALA A 262 -11.85 5.24 0.21
C ALA A 262 -13.20 5.87 -0.18
N HIS A 263 -14.31 5.12 -0.04
CA HIS A 263 -15.65 5.62 -0.35
C HIS A 263 -16.04 6.81 0.53
N ALA A 264 -15.78 6.73 1.83
CA ALA A 264 -16.03 7.84 2.76
C ALA A 264 -15.22 9.09 2.38
N ALA A 265 -13.97 8.91 1.97
CA ALA A 265 -13.11 10.00 1.50
C ALA A 265 -13.61 10.60 0.18
N ASP A 266 -14.09 9.79 -0.75
CA ASP A 266 -14.63 10.26 -2.03
C ASP A 266 -15.90 11.11 -1.83
N ILE A 267 -16.76 10.74 -0.89
CA ILE A 267 -17.88 11.58 -0.49
C ILE A 267 -17.41 12.91 0.08
N ALA A 268 -16.43 12.89 0.99
CA ALA A 268 -15.88 14.09 1.62
C ALA A 268 -15.21 15.04 0.62
N LYS A 269 -14.52 14.49 -0.40
CA LYS A 269 -13.92 15.26 -1.51
C LYS A 269 -14.93 15.78 -2.52
N GLY A 270 -16.21 15.38 -2.45
CA GLY A 270 -17.24 15.71 -3.41
C GLY A 270 -17.02 15.08 -4.79
N VAL A 271 -16.42 13.90 -4.85
CA VAL A 271 -16.24 13.15 -6.10
C VAL A 271 -17.60 12.90 -6.74
N ARG A 272 -17.73 13.25 -8.02
CA ARG A 272 -19.01 13.12 -8.74
C ARG A 272 -19.50 11.67 -8.71
N GLY A 273 -20.76 11.49 -8.28
CA GLY A 273 -21.41 10.19 -8.20
C GLY A 273 -21.11 9.38 -6.93
N ALA A 274 -20.14 9.76 -6.10
CA ALA A 274 -19.78 9.02 -4.89
C ALA A 274 -20.98 8.85 -3.96
N ARG A 275 -21.78 9.91 -3.74
CA ARG A 275 -22.93 9.88 -2.84
C ARG A 275 -24.16 9.18 -3.42
N GLU A 276 -24.25 9.01 -4.73
CA GLU A 276 -25.44 8.41 -5.38
C GLU A 276 -25.71 6.98 -4.91
N LEU A 277 -24.67 6.23 -4.53
CA LEU A 277 -24.80 4.87 -4.02
C LEU A 277 -25.44 4.86 -2.62
N ASP A 278 -25.05 5.81 -1.77
CA ASP A 278 -25.62 5.97 -0.41
C ASP A 278 -27.08 6.43 -0.47
N ASP A 279 -27.41 7.33 -1.39
CA ASP A 279 -28.79 7.79 -1.58
C ASP A 279 -29.69 6.63 -2.03
N ARG A 280 -29.23 5.79 -2.99
CA ARG A 280 -29.95 4.57 -3.39
C ARG A 280 -30.08 3.56 -2.25
N MET A 281 -29.04 3.36 -1.46
CA MET A 281 -29.09 2.52 -0.27
C MET A 281 -30.14 3.04 0.73
N SER A 282 -30.20 4.36 0.93
CA SER A 282 -31.17 4.99 1.84
C SER A 282 -32.61 4.79 1.38
N ASP A 283 -32.86 4.93 0.09
CA ASP A 283 -34.18 4.66 -0.49
C ASP A 283 -34.59 3.19 -0.35
N ALA A 284 -33.67 2.27 -0.62
CA ALA A 284 -33.92 0.83 -0.45
C ALA A 284 -34.15 0.45 1.03
N ARG A 285 -33.45 1.08 1.96
CA ARG A 285 -33.64 0.88 3.41
C ARG A 285 -35.00 1.40 3.86
N ARG A 286 -35.45 2.54 3.35
CA ARG A 286 -36.74 3.14 3.68
C ARG A 286 -37.92 2.22 3.34
N THR A 287 -37.82 1.42 2.31
CA THR A 287 -38.87 0.50 1.83
C THR A 287 -38.61 -0.96 2.20
N PHE A 288 -37.56 -1.26 2.95
CA PHE A 288 -37.09 -2.63 3.25
C PHE A 288 -36.87 -3.48 2.02
N ASP A 289 -36.49 -2.87 0.89
CA ASP A 289 -36.10 -3.59 -0.32
C ASP A 289 -34.68 -4.16 -0.13
N TRP A 290 -34.62 -5.38 0.38
CA TRP A 290 -33.37 -6.08 0.69
C TRP A 290 -32.52 -6.35 -0.55
N GLU A 291 -33.14 -6.70 -1.67
CA GLU A 291 -32.38 -6.97 -2.90
C GLU A 291 -31.74 -5.70 -3.48
N ALA A 292 -32.41 -4.56 -3.40
CA ALA A 292 -31.82 -3.27 -3.75
C ALA A 292 -30.69 -2.87 -2.79
N GLN A 293 -30.84 -3.17 -1.47
CA GLN A 293 -29.76 -2.95 -0.49
C GLN A 293 -28.50 -3.78 -0.81
N TRP A 294 -28.67 -5.07 -1.16
CA TRP A 294 -27.53 -5.92 -1.53
C TRP A 294 -26.79 -5.40 -2.75
N LYS A 295 -27.49 -4.84 -3.74
CA LYS A 295 -26.87 -4.25 -4.94
C LYS A 295 -26.06 -2.98 -4.64
N CYS A 296 -26.35 -2.30 -3.54
CA CYS A 296 -25.61 -1.11 -3.10
C CYS A 296 -24.50 -1.43 -2.10
N ALA A 297 -24.49 -2.62 -1.48
CA ALA A 297 -23.55 -2.96 -0.43
C ALA A 297 -22.13 -3.18 -0.94
N ILE A 298 -21.13 -2.70 -0.20
CA ILE A 298 -19.70 -2.97 -0.47
C ILE A 298 -19.39 -4.46 -0.31
N ASP A 299 -19.97 -5.13 0.70
CA ASP A 299 -19.92 -6.59 0.90
C ASP A 299 -21.34 -7.16 1.01
N PRO A 300 -21.99 -7.44 -0.13
CA PRO A 300 -23.35 -7.96 -0.15
C PRO A 300 -23.48 -9.35 0.49
N ASP A 301 -22.46 -10.20 0.35
CA ASP A 301 -22.47 -11.57 0.87
C ASP A 301 -22.54 -11.58 2.39
N THR A 302 -21.68 -10.78 3.04
CA THR A 302 -21.70 -10.65 4.51
C THR A 302 -23.00 -10.03 5.01
N ALA A 303 -23.50 -8.98 4.33
CA ALA A 303 -24.75 -8.35 4.69
C ALA A 303 -25.95 -9.31 4.57
N ARG A 304 -26.02 -10.06 3.46
CA ARG A 304 -27.07 -11.09 3.24
C ARG A 304 -27.01 -12.18 4.30
N ARG A 305 -25.82 -12.76 4.53
CA ARG A 305 -25.63 -13.81 5.54
C ARG A 305 -26.11 -13.37 6.93
N ILE A 306 -25.68 -12.19 7.40
CA ILE A 306 -26.10 -11.67 8.72
C ILE A 306 -27.61 -11.51 8.80
N ARG A 307 -28.26 -11.06 7.72
CA ARG A 307 -29.71 -10.91 7.67
C ARG A 307 -30.41 -12.26 7.73
N GLU A 308 -29.97 -13.24 6.95
CA GLU A 308 -30.56 -14.58 6.87
C GLU A 308 -30.43 -15.35 8.19
N GLU A 309 -29.25 -15.29 8.84
CA GLU A 309 -29.01 -15.92 10.15
C GLU A 309 -29.91 -15.36 11.28
N ARG A 310 -30.41 -14.14 11.13
CA ARG A 310 -31.14 -13.40 12.17
C ARG A 310 -32.44 -12.80 11.63
N LYS A 311 -33.06 -13.47 10.67
CA LYS A 311 -34.27 -12.99 10.00
C LYS A 311 -35.43 -12.90 11.02
N PRO A 312 -36.15 -11.77 11.10
CA PRO A 312 -37.38 -11.68 11.89
C PRO A 312 -38.53 -12.46 11.24
N GLU A 313 -39.62 -12.66 11.97
CA GLU A 313 -40.82 -13.34 11.45
C GLU A 313 -41.44 -12.62 10.24
N HIS A 314 -41.24 -11.30 10.12
CA HIS A 314 -41.76 -10.47 9.04
C HIS A 314 -40.61 -9.79 8.27
N ASP A 315 -40.72 -9.72 6.95
CA ASP A 315 -39.68 -9.13 6.06
C ASP A 315 -39.68 -7.59 6.04
N ASP A 316 -40.74 -6.95 6.56
CA ASP A 316 -40.95 -5.50 6.59
C ASP A 316 -40.26 -4.80 7.78
N SER A 317 -39.43 -5.52 8.52
CA SER A 317 -38.72 -4.98 9.68
C SER A 317 -37.31 -5.58 9.81
N CYS A 318 -36.45 -4.96 10.62
CA CYS A 318 -35.23 -5.61 11.09
C CYS A 318 -35.45 -6.12 12.53
N SER A 319 -34.77 -7.23 12.87
CA SER A 319 -34.89 -7.86 14.20
C SER A 319 -34.32 -7.00 15.34
N MET A 320 -33.56 -5.95 15.04
CA MET A 320 -32.99 -5.03 16.05
C MET A 320 -34.08 -4.14 16.68
N CYS A 321 -35.01 -3.60 15.88
CA CYS A 321 -36.00 -2.65 16.34
C CYS A 321 -37.32 -3.32 16.73
N GLY A 322 -37.58 -4.58 16.30
CA GLY A 322 -38.82 -5.27 16.53
C GLY A 322 -40.04 -4.60 15.86
N LYS A 323 -41.22 -4.89 16.37
CA LYS A 323 -42.44 -4.19 15.97
C LYS A 323 -42.68 -3.01 16.92
N PHE A 324 -42.44 -1.81 16.42
CA PHE A 324 -42.89 -0.57 17.07
C PHE A 324 -43.80 0.19 16.12
#